data_63a4c3fa5734bd8d073cadfaeb7ae38d
#
_entry.id   63a4c3fa5734bd8d073cadfaeb7ae38d
#
_cell.length_a   1.000
_cell.length_b   1.000
_cell.length_c   1.000
_cell.angle_alpha   90.00
_cell.angle_beta   90.00
_cell.angle_gamma   90.00
#
_symmetry.space_group_name_H-M   'P 1'
#
loop_
_entity.id
_entity.type
_entity.pdbx_description
1 polymer ?
#
loop_
_entity_poly.entity_id
_entity_poly.type
_entity_poly.pdbx_seq_one_letter_code
_entity_poly.pdbx_strand_id
1 'polypeptide(L)'
;MKRKILLLITAIAAITAVQAQAPERTANQDKYYVRRATHFDDLPVHRRDIIMLGNSLTDGAEWNELLGNPNVKNRGIIGDIIQGLYERMEPILKGQPRKIFILSGVNDVSHGVDGDSIGRVMEKLIVLIKERCPRTEIYLQSMLPFNTDVQMWKLLKDREHVVIDGNRAMEEVCKRQGVTWINLYPLFVDENGKLREELTNDGLHLLGPGYLIWRDAIWKYVN
;
A
#
# COMPACT_ATOMS: atom_id res chain seq x y z
N MET A 1 6.63 38.43 65.23
CA MET A 1 6.71 37.18 64.49
C MET A 1 6.04 37.39 63.14
N LYS A 2 6.82 37.60 62.07
CA LYS A 2 6.28 37.79 60.66
C LYS A 2 6.35 36.46 59.91
N ARG A 3 5.23 35.85 59.61
CA ARG A 3 5.13 34.66 58.76
C ARG A 3 5.32 35.06 57.30
N LYS A 4 6.37 34.58 56.66
CA LYS A 4 6.57 34.67 55.21
C LYS A 4 5.77 33.56 54.55
N ILE A 5 4.77 33.95 53.76
CA ILE A 5 4.02 33.01 52.88
C ILE A 5 4.84 32.86 51.60
N LEU A 6 5.33 31.63 51.35
CA LEU A 6 6.05 31.26 50.13
C LEU A 6 5.00 30.81 49.10
N LEU A 7 4.75 31.64 48.07
CA LEU A 7 3.91 31.28 46.94
C LEU A 7 4.71 30.41 45.97
N LEU A 8 4.35 29.14 45.89
CA LEU A 8 4.88 28.21 44.90
C LEU A 8 4.10 28.42 43.60
N ILE A 9 4.70 29.03 42.60
CA ILE A 9 4.13 29.13 41.24
C ILE A 9 4.53 27.88 40.47
N THR A 10 3.62 26.93 40.34
CA THR A 10 3.76 25.79 39.43
C THR A 10 3.46 26.24 38.01
N ALA A 11 4.51 26.40 37.20
CA ALA A 11 4.36 26.60 35.76
C ALA A 11 3.93 25.28 35.11
N ILE A 12 2.67 25.16 34.70
CA ILE A 12 2.19 24.11 33.86
C ILE A 12 2.63 24.44 32.44
N ALA A 13 3.69 23.77 31.96
CA ALA A 13 4.06 23.78 30.54
C ALA A 13 3.00 23.02 29.73
N ALA A 14 2.13 23.74 29.05
CA ALA A 14 1.24 23.15 28.06
C ALA A 14 2.09 22.68 26.87
N ILE A 15 2.35 21.39 26.80
CA ILE A 15 2.90 20.75 25.61
C ILE A 15 1.77 20.75 24.58
N THR A 16 1.74 21.75 23.71
CA THR A 16 0.93 21.72 22.50
C THR A 16 1.54 20.65 21.59
N ALA A 17 0.93 19.48 21.56
CA ALA A 17 1.21 18.49 20.54
C ALA A 17 0.87 19.13 19.19
N VAL A 18 1.89 19.49 18.43
CA VAL A 18 1.72 19.84 17.01
C VAL A 18 1.20 18.57 16.34
N GLN A 19 -0.10 18.49 16.14
CA GLN A 19 -0.72 17.43 15.38
C GLN A 19 -0.26 17.61 13.95
N ALA A 20 0.67 16.75 13.48
CA ALA A 20 1.13 16.79 12.11
C ALA A 20 -0.10 16.72 11.19
N GLN A 21 -0.29 17.76 10.40
CA GLN A 21 -1.39 17.86 9.46
C GLN A 21 -1.23 16.75 8.43
N ALA A 22 -2.32 16.04 8.11
CA ALA A 22 -2.29 15.02 7.06
C ALA A 22 -1.77 15.62 5.75
N PRO A 23 -0.93 14.89 4.99
CA PRO A 23 -0.41 15.41 3.73
C PRO A 23 -1.56 15.72 2.77
N GLU A 24 -1.41 16.80 1.99
CA GLU A 24 -2.39 17.18 0.97
C GLU A 24 -2.40 16.13 -0.15
N ARG A 25 -3.60 15.77 -0.62
CA ARG A 25 -3.79 14.79 -1.70
C ARG A 25 -3.64 15.47 -3.06
N THR A 26 -2.44 15.44 -3.59
CA THR A 26 -2.10 16.12 -4.85
C THR A 26 -1.62 15.15 -5.94
N ALA A 27 -1.11 13.97 -5.57
CA ALA A 27 -0.49 13.04 -6.49
C ALA A 27 -1.49 12.38 -7.46
N ASN A 28 -2.75 12.25 -7.08
CA ASN A 28 -3.79 11.71 -7.95
C ASN A 28 -5.09 12.49 -7.78
N GLN A 29 -5.51 13.19 -8.84
CA GLN A 29 -6.74 13.99 -8.87
C GLN A 29 -7.84 13.38 -9.76
N ASP A 30 -7.69 12.13 -10.16
CA ASP A 30 -8.73 11.42 -10.90
C ASP A 30 -10.04 11.39 -10.10
N LYS A 31 -11.18 11.53 -10.78
CA LYS A 31 -12.50 11.60 -10.16
C LYS A 31 -12.84 10.33 -9.36
N TYR A 32 -12.39 9.17 -9.84
CA TYR A 32 -12.61 7.92 -9.12
C TYR A 32 -11.75 7.87 -7.84
N TYR A 33 -10.48 8.25 -7.95
CA TYR A 33 -9.59 8.34 -6.79
C TYR A 33 -10.17 9.24 -5.69
N VAL A 34 -10.58 10.46 -6.03
CA VAL A 34 -11.13 11.42 -5.06
C VAL A 34 -12.36 10.84 -4.36
N ARG A 35 -13.29 10.24 -5.12
CA ARG A 35 -14.48 9.59 -4.54
C ARG A 35 -14.14 8.45 -3.59
N ARG A 36 -13.18 7.59 -3.98
CA ARG A 36 -12.79 6.44 -3.16
C ARG A 36 -12.00 6.88 -1.92
N ALA A 37 -11.07 7.82 -2.08
CA ALA A 37 -10.25 8.31 -0.99
C ALA A 37 -11.11 9.00 0.09
N THR A 38 -12.02 9.88 -0.30
CA THR A 38 -12.95 10.54 0.63
C THR A 38 -13.91 9.55 1.28
N HIS A 39 -14.38 8.52 0.53
CA HIS A 39 -15.17 7.45 1.13
C HIS A 39 -14.39 6.68 2.20
N PHE A 40 -13.10 6.43 1.99
CA PHE A 40 -12.26 5.77 2.98
C PHE A 40 -11.99 6.62 4.23
N ASP A 41 -12.10 7.96 4.14
CA ASP A 41 -12.03 8.85 5.31
C ASP A 41 -13.18 8.60 6.30
N ASP A 42 -14.36 8.25 5.78
CA ASP A 42 -15.56 7.98 6.57
C ASP A 42 -15.63 6.54 7.10
N LEU A 43 -14.78 5.63 6.57
CA LEU A 43 -14.77 4.23 6.97
C LEU A 43 -13.75 3.97 8.08
N PRO A 44 -14.19 3.68 9.31
CA PRO A 44 -13.29 3.48 10.43
C PRO A 44 -12.38 2.25 10.23
N VAL A 45 -11.14 2.40 10.65
CA VAL A 45 -10.17 1.31 10.78
C VAL A 45 -9.95 1.04 12.26
N HIS A 46 -9.83 -0.23 12.63
CA HIS A 46 -9.66 -0.68 14.02
C HIS A 46 -8.40 -1.55 14.18
N ARG A 47 -7.94 -1.71 15.42
CA ARG A 47 -6.72 -2.46 15.75
C ARG A 47 -6.73 -3.94 15.33
N ARG A 48 -7.90 -4.54 15.11
CA ARG A 48 -8.03 -5.92 14.61
C ARG A 48 -8.01 -6.03 13.10
N ASP A 49 -8.14 -4.89 12.39
CA ASP A 49 -8.29 -4.88 10.95
C ASP A 49 -6.97 -5.21 10.25
N ILE A 50 -7.13 -5.82 9.08
CA ILE A 50 -6.09 -6.18 8.14
C ILE A 50 -6.37 -5.38 6.88
N ILE A 51 -5.43 -4.55 6.46
CA ILE A 51 -5.63 -3.63 5.35
C ILE A 51 -4.98 -4.20 4.10
N MET A 52 -5.76 -4.36 3.03
CA MET A 52 -5.26 -4.59 1.67
C MET A 52 -5.13 -3.21 1.00
N LEU A 53 -3.92 -2.70 0.93
CA LEU A 53 -3.59 -1.35 0.43
C LEU A 53 -2.95 -1.45 -0.96
N GLY A 54 -3.46 -0.70 -1.93
CA GLY A 54 -2.88 -0.74 -3.27
C GLY A 54 -3.69 0.02 -4.33
N ASN A 55 -3.46 -0.37 -5.57
CA ASN A 55 -4.08 0.21 -6.77
C ASN A 55 -5.30 -0.61 -7.26
N SER A 56 -5.56 -0.60 -8.58
CA SER A 56 -6.68 -1.33 -9.21
C SER A 56 -6.64 -2.84 -8.95
N LEU A 57 -5.47 -3.46 -8.92
CA LEU A 57 -5.33 -4.88 -8.62
C LEU A 57 -5.87 -5.21 -7.22
N THR A 58 -5.63 -4.33 -6.26
CA THR A 58 -6.18 -4.47 -4.91
C THR A 58 -7.66 -4.10 -4.85
N ASP A 59 -8.09 -3.04 -5.57
CA ASP A 59 -9.48 -2.59 -5.60
C ASP A 59 -10.44 -3.65 -6.14
N GLY A 60 -9.99 -4.47 -7.10
CA GLY A 60 -10.80 -5.42 -7.86
C GLY A 60 -11.17 -6.74 -7.14
N ALA A 61 -10.95 -6.87 -5.84
CA ALA A 61 -11.30 -8.09 -5.10
C ALA A 61 -12.11 -7.82 -3.83
N GLU A 62 -13.05 -8.70 -3.52
CA GLU A 62 -13.77 -8.77 -2.25
C GLU A 62 -12.94 -9.54 -1.22
N TRP A 63 -11.88 -8.88 -0.74
CA TRP A 63 -10.84 -9.50 0.10
C TRP A 63 -11.36 -10.18 1.36
N ASN A 64 -12.39 -9.63 1.99
CA ASN A 64 -12.99 -10.20 3.19
C ASN A 64 -13.67 -11.56 2.90
N GLU A 65 -14.32 -11.69 1.75
CA GLU A 65 -14.95 -12.92 1.30
C GLU A 65 -13.89 -13.91 0.82
N LEU A 66 -12.99 -13.45 -0.03
CA LEU A 66 -11.90 -14.27 -0.60
C LEU A 66 -11.01 -14.91 0.47
N LEU A 67 -10.76 -14.19 1.57
CA LEU A 67 -9.94 -14.65 2.70
C LEU A 67 -10.77 -15.18 3.88
N GLY A 68 -12.11 -15.22 3.77
CA GLY A 68 -13.00 -15.70 4.83
C GLY A 68 -12.86 -14.93 6.14
N ASN A 69 -12.43 -13.66 6.11
CA ASN A 69 -12.11 -12.89 7.31
C ASN A 69 -12.73 -11.48 7.26
N PRO A 70 -13.75 -11.20 8.08
CA PRO A 70 -14.47 -9.92 8.07
C PRO A 70 -13.63 -8.71 8.53
N ASN A 71 -12.45 -8.96 9.13
CA ASN A 71 -11.53 -7.89 9.53
C ASN A 71 -10.64 -7.43 8.36
N VAL A 72 -10.64 -8.13 7.23
CA VAL A 72 -9.90 -7.69 6.03
C VAL A 72 -10.66 -6.56 5.36
N LYS A 73 -9.97 -5.45 5.12
CA LYS A 73 -10.51 -4.22 4.54
C LYS A 73 -9.81 -3.90 3.23
N ASN A 74 -10.57 -3.82 2.14
CA ASN A 74 -10.06 -3.32 0.89
C ASN A 74 -9.80 -1.81 0.97
N ARG A 75 -8.59 -1.39 0.64
CA ARG A 75 -8.15 0.01 0.51
C ARG A 75 -7.38 0.17 -0.81
N GLY A 76 -7.82 -0.54 -1.84
CA GLY A 76 -7.39 -0.33 -3.23
C GLY A 76 -8.11 0.84 -3.88
N ILE A 77 -7.42 1.54 -4.80
CA ILE A 77 -8.04 2.56 -5.67
C ILE A 77 -7.46 2.42 -7.08
N ILE A 78 -8.32 2.33 -8.08
CA ILE A 78 -7.93 2.26 -9.49
C ILE A 78 -7.03 3.45 -9.86
N GLY A 79 -5.93 3.17 -10.55
CA GLY A 79 -5.01 4.19 -11.06
C GLY A 79 -4.07 4.78 -9.99
N ASP A 80 -4.13 4.31 -8.73
CA ASP A 80 -3.32 4.88 -7.66
C ASP A 80 -1.84 4.54 -7.81
N ILE A 81 -0.99 5.49 -7.42
CA ILE A 81 0.47 5.40 -7.38
C ILE A 81 0.96 5.37 -5.93
N ILE A 82 2.21 5.02 -5.69
CA ILE A 82 2.75 4.89 -4.33
C ILE A 82 2.66 6.22 -3.56
N GLN A 83 2.89 7.35 -4.22
CA GLN A 83 2.72 8.67 -3.59
C GLN A 83 1.26 8.93 -3.19
N GLY A 84 0.28 8.50 -4.02
CA GLY A 84 -1.14 8.59 -3.68
C GLY A 84 -1.51 7.72 -2.47
N LEU A 85 -0.93 6.52 -2.36
CA LEU A 85 -1.07 5.71 -1.13
C LEU A 85 -0.59 6.49 0.09
N TYR A 86 0.62 7.09 0.02
CA TYR A 86 1.21 7.87 1.10
C TYR A 86 0.29 9.02 1.56
N GLU A 87 -0.29 9.75 0.61
CA GLU A 87 -1.14 10.92 0.88
C GLU A 87 -2.49 10.58 1.53
N ARG A 88 -2.98 9.33 1.36
CA ARG A 88 -4.25 8.89 1.93
C ARG A 88 -4.12 7.95 3.14
N MET A 89 -2.94 7.91 3.77
CA MET A 89 -2.70 7.00 4.90
C MET A 89 -3.40 7.41 6.20
N GLU A 90 -3.73 8.68 6.40
CA GLU A 90 -4.20 9.18 7.71
C GLU A 90 -5.37 8.39 8.31
N PRO A 91 -6.47 8.06 7.59
CA PRO A 91 -7.55 7.27 8.14
C PRO A 91 -7.12 5.87 8.59
N ILE A 92 -6.16 5.26 7.86
CA ILE A 92 -5.62 3.94 8.18
C ILE A 92 -4.73 4.00 9.43
N LEU A 93 -3.79 4.96 9.47
CA LEU A 93 -2.85 5.14 10.58
C LEU A 93 -3.57 5.46 11.89
N LYS A 94 -4.63 6.25 11.82
CA LYS A 94 -5.47 6.60 12.98
C LYS A 94 -6.11 5.36 13.63
N GLY A 95 -6.46 4.36 12.83
CA GLY A 95 -7.05 3.10 13.29
C GLY A 95 -6.07 2.12 13.90
N GLN A 96 -4.75 2.28 13.70
CA GLN A 96 -3.70 1.39 14.22
C GLN A 96 -3.95 -0.08 13.84
N PRO A 97 -4.10 -0.44 12.54
CA PRO A 97 -4.49 -1.78 12.13
C PRO A 97 -3.47 -2.84 12.56
N ARG A 98 -3.91 -4.09 12.66
CA ARG A 98 -3.02 -5.21 13.00
C ARG A 98 -2.00 -5.48 11.91
N LYS A 99 -2.46 -5.49 10.65
CA LYS A 99 -1.62 -5.82 9.48
C LYS A 99 -1.93 -4.88 8.31
N ILE A 100 -0.92 -4.59 7.51
CA ILE A 100 -1.07 -3.89 6.22
C ILE A 100 -0.34 -4.69 5.15
N PHE A 101 -1.07 -5.14 4.13
CA PHE A 101 -0.54 -5.74 2.91
C PHE A 101 -0.51 -4.66 1.83
N ILE A 102 0.64 -4.45 1.19
CA ILE A 102 0.83 -3.38 0.20
C ILE A 102 1.18 -4.01 -1.14
N LEU A 103 0.43 -3.67 -2.21
CA LEU A 103 0.78 -3.96 -3.60
C LEU A 103 0.53 -2.71 -4.44
N SER A 104 1.59 -2.10 -4.95
CA SER A 104 1.56 -0.92 -5.82
C SER A 104 2.86 -0.79 -6.60
N GLY A 105 2.88 0.10 -7.60
CA GLY A 105 4.07 0.46 -8.37
C GLY A 105 3.88 0.36 -9.89
N VAL A 106 3.00 -0.50 -10.42
CA VAL A 106 2.81 -0.63 -11.87
C VAL A 106 2.32 0.68 -12.52
N ASN A 107 1.52 1.46 -11.82
CA ASN A 107 1.10 2.78 -12.29
C ASN A 107 2.26 3.79 -12.25
N ASP A 108 3.15 3.70 -11.27
CA ASP A 108 4.39 4.47 -11.21
C ASP A 108 5.27 4.13 -12.44
N VAL A 109 5.41 2.84 -12.78
CA VAL A 109 6.08 2.38 -14.01
C VAL A 109 5.44 3.00 -15.24
N SER A 110 4.11 3.00 -15.35
CA SER A 110 3.40 3.60 -16.48
C SER A 110 3.60 5.12 -16.60
N HIS A 111 3.86 5.80 -15.49
CA HIS A 111 4.19 7.23 -15.44
C HIS A 111 5.69 7.52 -15.65
N GLY A 112 6.50 6.50 -15.98
CA GLY A 112 7.91 6.67 -16.30
C GLY A 112 8.86 6.66 -15.10
N VAL A 113 8.39 6.30 -13.93
CA VAL A 113 9.22 6.16 -12.72
C VAL A 113 10.14 4.95 -12.87
N ASP A 114 11.42 5.10 -12.58
CA ASP A 114 12.41 4.01 -12.59
C ASP A 114 12.31 3.12 -11.33
N GLY A 115 12.90 1.92 -11.40
CA GLY A 115 12.82 0.94 -10.33
C GLY A 115 13.39 1.41 -9.00
N ASP A 116 14.52 2.13 -9.01
CA ASP A 116 15.14 2.65 -7.78
C ASP A 116 14.27 3.74 -7.13
N SER A 117 13.65 4.60 -7.95
CA SER A 117 12.70 5.61 -7.47
C SER A 117 11.45 4.99 -6.86
N ILE A 118 10.92 3.90 -7.44
CA ILE A 118 9.84 3.09 -6.86
C ILE A 118 10.23 2.62 -5.46
N GLY A 119 11.43 2.04 -5.30
CA GLY A 119 11.94 1.63 -4.00
C GLY A 119 12.00 2.77 -2.99
N ARG A 120 12.53 3.93 -3.40
CA ARG A 120 12.63 5.11 -2.51
C ARG A 120 11.29 5.65 -2.03
N VAL A 121 10.29 5.73 -2.91
CA VAL A 121 8.94 6.20 -2.52
C VAL A 121 8.23 5.18 -1.64
N MET A 122 8.39 3.89 -1.94
CA MET A 122 7.85 2.81 -1.10
C MET A 122 8.49 2.82 0.31
N GLU A 123 9.80 3.08 0.40
CA GLU A 123 10.48 3.20 1.70
C GLU A 123 9.90 4.33 2.56
N LYS A 124 9.60 5.49 1.96
CA LYS A 124 8.94 6.59 2.69
C LYS A 124 7.57 6.16 3.25
N LEU A 125 6.77 5.42 2.47
CA LEU A 125 5.49 4.90 2.92
C LEU A 125 5.66 3.93 4.10
N ILE A 126 6.61 3.00 4.01
CA ILE A 126 6.90 2.03 5.08
C ILE A 126 7.37 2.75 6.35
N VAL A 127 8.27 3.73 6.23
CA VAL A 127 8.76 4.52 7.37
C VAL A 127 7.60 5.25 8.06
N LEU A 128 6.73 5.90 7.30
CA LEU A 128 5.53 6.56 7.84
C LEU A 128 4.66 5.58 8.65
N ILE A 129 4.40 4.38 8.10
CA ILE A 129 3.59 3.37 8.79
C ILE A 129 4.28 2.94 10.09
N LYS A 130 5.58 2.66 10.07
CA LYS A 130 6.35 2.23 11.24
C LYS A 130 6.37 3.28 12.35
N GLU A 131 6.55 4.54 11.99
CA GLU A 131 6.56 5.66 12.94
C GLU A 131 5.19 5.87 13.59
N ARG A 132 4.13 5.84 12.78
CA ARG A 132 2.77 6.12 13.24
C ARG A 132 2.06 4.90 13.83
N CYS A 133 2.43 3.69 13.41
CA CYS A 133 1.82 2.43 13.79
C CYS A 133 2.87 1.37 14.15
N PRO A 134 3.67 1.54 15.21
CA PRO A 134 4.85 0.71 15.50
C PRO A 134 4.54 -0.76 15.82
N ARG A 135 3.27 -1.11 16.02
CA ARG A 135 2.81 -2.49 16.25
C ARG A 135 2.15 -3.15 15.05
N THR A 136 1.99 -2.41 13.96
CA THR A 136 1.40 -2.93 12.72
C THR A 136 2.43 -3.79 11.99
N GLU A 137 2.05 -5.02 11.66
CA GLU A 137 2.83 -5.89 10.80
C GLU A 137 2.67 -5.43 9.34
N ILE A 138 3.79 -5.22 8.64
CA ILE A 138 3.79 -4.76 7.24
C ILE A 138 4.23 -5.90 6.34
N TYR A 139 3.46 -6.15 5.29
CA TYR A 139 3.70 -7.13 4.25
C TYR A 139 3.75 -6.41 2.90
N LEU A 140 4.95 -6.20 2.37
CA LEU A 140 5.13 -5.63 1.04
C LEU A 140 5.15 -6.77 0.02
N GLN A 141 4.32 -6.63 -1.01
CA GLN A 141 4.18 -7.61 -2.09
C GLN A 141 4.84 -7.09 -3.36
N SER A 142 5.43 -7.99 -4.15
CA SER A 142 5.98 -7.62 -5.44
C SER A 142 4.90 -7.06 -6.37
N MET A 143 5.26 -6.15 -7.26
CA MET A 143 4.46 -5.89 -8.47
C MET A 143 4.31 -7.20 -9.24
N LEU A 144 3.15 -7.35 -9.90
CA LEU A 144 2.90 -8.45 -10.82
C LEU A 144 3.47 -8.15 -12.21
N PRO A 145 3.74 -9.17 -13.04
CA PRO A 145 4.01 -8.96 -14.45
C PRO A 145 2.79 -8.38 -15.16
N PHE A 146 2.99 -7.82 -16.34
CA PHE A 146 1.93 -7.45 -17.28
C PHE A 146 2.20 -8.06 -18.65
N ASN A 147 1.20 -8.05 -19.57
CA ASN A 147 1.29 -8.65 -20.89
C ASN A 147 0.70 -7.72 -21.95
N THR A 148 1.56 -6.97 -22.63
CA THR A 148 1.14 -6.04 -23.70
C THR A 148 0.73 -6.71 -25.00
N ASP A 149 0.87 -8.04 -25.13
CA ASP A 149 0.39 -8.79 -26.29
C ASP A 149 -1.11 -9.05 -26.20
N VAL A 150 -1.67 -9.21 -25.00
CA VAL A 150 -3.13 -9.36 -24.78
C VAL A 150 -3.83 -8.04 -25.09
N GLN A 151 -3.33 -6.93 -24.54
CA GLN A 151 -3.80 -5.58 -24.84
C GLN A 151 -2.63 -4.60 -24.75
N MET A 152 -2.53 -3.72 -25.74
CA MET A 152 -1.45 -2.73 -25.76
C MET A 152 -1.68 -1.61 -24.75
N TRP A 153 -1.01 -1.72 -23.62
CA TRP A 153 -0.85 -0.64 -22.65
C TRP A 153 0.34 0.25 -23.06
N LYS A 154 0.11 1.28 -23.87
CA LYS A 154 1.15 2.11 -24.48
C LYS A 154 2.17 2.65 -23.49
N LEU A 155 1.74 2.98 -22.27
CA LEU A 155 2.61 3.51 -21.22
C LEU A 155 3.45 2.43 -20.50
N LEU A 156 3.12 1.16 -20.71
CA LEU A 156 3.86 0.01 -20.16
C LEU A 156 4.74 -0.68 -21.20
N LYS A 157 4.63 -0.31 -22.48
CA LYS A 157 5.40 -0.93 -23.55
C LYS A 157 6.89 -0.88 -23.25
N ASP A 158 7.57 -2.01 -23.38
CA ASP A 158 9.02 -2.19 -23.19
C ASP A 158 9.52 -1.85 -21.76
N ARG A 159 8.60 -1.92 -20.73
CA ARG A 159 8.91 -1.58 -19.34
C ARG A 159 8.94 -2.76 -18.37
N GLU A 160 8.92 -3.99 -18.87
CA GLU A 160 8.97 -5.21 -18.05
C GLU A 160 10.19 -5.22 -17.11
N HIS A 161 11.33 -4.76 -17.62
CA HIS A 161 12.56 -4.64 -16.84
C HIS A 161 12.44 -3.67 -15.65
N VAL A 162 11.61 -2.60 -15.77
CA VAL A 162 11.39 -1.64 -14.67
C VAL A 162 10.62 -2.30 -13.54
N VAL A 163 9.66 -3.21 -13.85
CA VAL A 163 8.96 -4.00 -12.82
C VAL A 163 9.94 -4.89 -12.06
N ILE A 164 10.85 -5.55 -12.78
CA ILE A 164 11.87 -6.43 -12.17
C ILE A 164 12.82 -5.61 -11.27
N ASP A 165 13.31 -4.48 -11.77
CA ASP A 165 14.21 -3.59 -11.02
C ASP A 165 13.50 -2.98 -9.79
N GLY A 166 12.24 -2.55 -9.95
CA GLY A 166 11.42 -2.05 -8.85
C GLY A 166 11.14 -3.10 -7.77
N ASN A 167 10.86 -4.34 -8.18
CA ASN A 167 10.66 -5.45 -7.25
C ASN A 167 11.94 -5.73 -6.46
N ARG A 168 13.11 -5.71 -7.12
CA ARG A 168 14.41 -5.84 -6.45
C ARG A 168 14.65 -4.70 -5.46
N ALA A 169 14.40 -3.45 -5.86
CA ALA A 169 14.53 -2.29 -4.98
C ALA A 169 13.61 -2.36 -3.76
N MET A 170 12.35 -2.78 -3.95
CA MET A 170 11.39 -2.97 -2.85
C MET A 170 11.78 -4.11 -1.91
N GLU A 171 12.34 -5.21 -2.42
CA GLU A 171 12.85 -6.29 -1.58
C GLU A 171 14.02 -5.81 -0.69
N GLU A 172 14.94 -5.02 -1.24
CA GLU A 172 16.03 -4.41 -0.46
C GLU A 172 15.50 -3.43 0.61
N VAL A 173 14.43 -2.68 0.30
CA VAL A 173 13.74 -1.86 1.30
C VAL A 173 13.19 -2.73 2.43
N CYS A 174 12.57 -3.87 2.11
CA CYS A 174 12.06 -4.80 3.14
C CYS A 174 13.19 -5.30 4.06
N LYS A 175 14.34 -5.67 3.50
CA LYS A 175 15.52 -6.12 4.26
C LYS A 175 16.00 -5.01 5.22
N ARG A 176 16.16 -3.76 4.70
CA ARG A 176 16.61 -2.62 5.51
C ARG A 176 15.61 -2.24 6.60
N GLN A 177 14.34 -2.28 6.28
CA GLN A 177 13.27 -1.85 7.18
C GLN A 177 12.76 -2.96 8.11
N GLY A 178 13.19 -4.22 7.92
CA GLY A 178 12.73 -5.35 8.72
C GLY A 178 11.23 -5.63 8.56
N VAL A 179 10.69 -5.50 7.33
CA VAL A 179 9.32 -5.84 6.98
C VAL A 179 9.26 -7.07 6.10
N THR A 180 8.12 -7.76 6.10
CA THR A 180 7.99 -9.01 5.35
C THR A 180 7.82 -8.74 3.86
N TRP A 181 8.69 -9.34 3.03
CA TRP A 181 8.56 -9.39 1.58
C TRP A 181 7.78 -10.62 1.15
N ILE A 182 6.79 -10.44 0.26
CA ILE A 182 6.04 -11.53 -0.39
C ILE A 182 6.24 -11.41 -1.90
N ASN A 183 7.07 -12.29 -2.46
CA ASN A 183 7.32 -12.31 -3.89
C ASN A 183 6.19 -13.06 -4.62
N LEU A 184 5.21 -12.31 -5.11
CA LEU A 184 4.11 -12.84 -5.93
C LEU A 184 4.50 -13.05 -7.40
N TYR A 185 5.45 -12.26 -7.92
CA TYR A 185 5.81 -12.20 -9.34
C TYR A 185 5.96 -13.59 -10.00
N PRO A 186 6.71 -14.56 -9.42
CA PRO A 186 6.91 -15.89 -10.03
C PRO A 186 5.63 -16.72 -10.18
N LEU A 187 4.57 -16.38 -9.44
CA LEU A 187 3.30 -17.12 -9.51
C LEU A 187 2.43 -16.69 -10.71
N PHE A 188 2.74 -15.53 -11.29
CA PHE A 188 1.94 -14.90 -12.34
C PHE A 188 2.66 -14.80 -13.68
N VAL A 189 3.95 -15.02 -13.72
CA VAL A 189 4.75 -14.89 -14.93
C VAL A 189 4.75 -16.18 -15.75
N ASP A 190 4.71 -16.05 -17.07
CA ASP A 190 4.90 -17.14 -18.03
C ASP A 190 6.40 -17.33 -18.37
N GLU A 191 6.71 -18.24 -19.29
CA GLU A 191 8.07 -18.52 -19.75
C GLU A 191 8.75 -17.35 -20.48
N ASN A 192 7.95 -16.37 -20.96
CA ASN A 192 8.40 -15.19 -21.68
C ASN A 192 8.56 -13.96 -20.75
N GLY A 193 8.34 -14.12 -19.44
CA GLY A 193 8.39 -13.02 -18.47
C GLY A 193 7.15 -12.14 -18.44
N LYS A 194 6.03 -12.57 -19.04
CA LYS A 194 4.77 -11.83 -19.14
C LYS A 194 3.71 -12.39 -18.21
N LEU A 195 2.68 -11.59 -17.92
CA LEU A 195 1.51 -12.07 -17.19
C LEU A 195 0.83 -13.19 -17.99
N ARG A 196 0.62 -14.33 -17.35
CA ARG A 196 -0.02 -15.51 -17.93
C ARG A 196 -1.40 -15.14 -18.49
N GLU A 197 -1.66 -15.47 -19.76
CA GLU A 197 -2.87 -15.05 -20.49
C GLU A 197 -4.17 -15.54 -19.84
N GLU A 198 -4.17 -16.75 -19.28
CA GLU A 198 -5.35 -17.31 -18.63
C GLU A 198 -5.74 -16.61 -17.31
N LEU A 199 -4.87 -15.72 -16.79
CA LEU A 199 -5.11 -14.97 -15.57
C LEU A 199 -5.61 -13.55 -15.80
N THR A 200 -5.73 -13.13 -17.06
CA THR A 200 -6.07 -11.74 -17.42
C THR A 200 -6.94 -11.69 -18.67
N ASN A 201 -7.66 -10.60 -18.87
CA ASN A 201 -8.38 -10.31 -20.11
C ASN A 201 -7.93 -9.02 -20.78
N ASP A 202 -7.04 -8.27 -20.14
CA ASP A 202 -6.51 -7.02 -20.66
C ASP A 202 -4.97 -6.91 -20.54
N GLY A 203 -4.32 -7.97 -20.05
CA GLY A 203 -2.87 -8.04 -19.90
C GLY A 203 -2.32 -7.35 -18.65
N LEU A 204 -3.17 -6.80 -17.78
CA LEU A 204 -2.75 -6.09 -16.54
C LEU A 204 -3.58 -6.51 -15.33
N HIS A 205 -4.92 -6.50 -15.44
CA HIS A 205 -5.83 -6.82 -14.35
C HIS A 205 -6.11 -8.33 -14.29
N LEU A 206 -6.38 -8.82 -13.08
CA LEU A 206 -6.57 -10.24 -12.84
C LEU A 206 -8.03 -10.67 -13.03
N LEU A 207 -8.19 -11.85 -13.62
CA LEU A 207 -9.41 -12.63 -13.55
C LEU A 207 -9.49 -13.41 -12.22
N GLY A 208 -10.65 -14.00 -11.91
CA GLY A 208 -10.87 -14.78 -10.69
C GLY A 208 -9.78 -15.81 -10.36
N PRO A 209 -9.29 -16.63 -11.32
CA PRO A 209 -8.19 -17.56 -11.06
C PRO A 209 -6.92 -16.89 -10.55
N GLY A 210 -6.58 -15.69 -11.04
CA GLY A 210 -5.44 -14.91 -10.56
C GLY A 210 -5.62 -14.48 -9.11
N TYR A 211 -6.81 -14.06 -8.70
CA TYR A 211 -7.10 -13.71 -7.30
C TYR A 211 -7.04 -14.94 -6.37
N LEU A 212 -7.40 -16.14 -6.85
CA LEU A 212 -7.23 -17.36 -6.05
C LEU A 212 -5.76 -17.68 -5.81
N ILE A 213 -4.89 -17.54 -6.81
CA ILE A 213 -3.44 -17.68 -6.65
C ILE A 213 -2.91 -16.67 -5.64
N TRP A 214 -3.32 -15.41 -5.74
CA TRP A 214 -2.92 -14.36 -4.81
C TRP A 214 -3.37 -14.65 -3.38
N ARG A 215 -4.64 -15.04 -3.20
CA ARG A 215 -5.18 -15.49 -1.91
C ARG A 215 -4.29 -16.57 -1.27
N ASP A 216 -4.01 -17.62 -2.02
CA ASP A 216 -3.26 -18.77 -1.51
C ASP A 216 -1.84 -18.38 -1.08
N ALA A 217 -1.19 -17.49 -1.84
CA ALA A 217 0.14 -16.99 -1.52
C ALA A 217 0.20 -16.19 -0.20
N ILE A 218 -0.87 -15.46 0.14
CA ILE A 218 -0.91 -14.63 1.35
C ILE A 218 -1.65 -15.27 2.53
N TRP A 219 -2.33 -16.39 2.33
CA TRP A 219 -3.21 -17.03 3.32
C TRP A 219 -2.55 -17.20 4.69
N LYS A 220 -1.35 -17.73 4.73
CA LYS A 220 -0.60 -17.98 5.98
C LYS A 220 -0.22 -16.71 6.76
N TYR A 221 -0.26 -15.54 6.12
CA TYR A 221 0.05 -14.26 6.75
C TYR A 221 -1.20 -13.53 7.26
N VAL A 222 -2.38 -13.92 6.77
CA VAL A 222 -3.67 -13.30 7.14
C VAL A 222 -4.25 -13.95 8.38
N ASN A 223 -4.15 -15.27 8.50
CA ASN A 223 -4.75 -16.10 9.56
C ASN A 223 -3.77 -16.47 10.67
#